data_f0a06c93b4706f3bab56f3c50f9fd027
#
_entry.id   f0a06c93b4706f3bab56f3c50f9fd027
#
_cell.length_a   1.000
_cell.length_b   1.000
_cell.length_c   1.000
_cell.angle_alpha   90.00
_cell.angle_beta   90.00
_cell.angle_gamma   90.00
#
_symmetry.space_group_name_H-M   'P 1'
#
loop_
_entity.id
_entity.type
_entity.pdbx_description
1 polymer ?
#
loop_
_entity_poly.entity_id
_entity_poly.type
_entity_poly.pdbx_seq_one_letter_code
_entity_poly.pdbx_strand_id
1 'polypeptide(L)'
;RQMCIRDSLYIERKMTPLNLYLDRKDLTEEEMRQAIDDLGNCIKQIASANIFPGDMLHKNFGITRHHRVIFYDYDEICYMNERNFRKLPTSDDPYAMDTLSVAPDDVFPEQFEHFIVGKRHLKQMLKELHPEIMTCEYWQQVQRDTSKGDISVSYTHLTLPTRSSV
;
A
#
# COMPACT_ATOMS: atom_id res chain seq x y z
N ARG A 1 0.21 1.68 -27.85
CA ARG A 1 -0.12 2.85 -27.01
C ARG A 1 -1.62 3.04 -26.80
N GLN A 2 -2.45 2.80 -27.81
CA GLN A 2 -3.91 2.90 -27.66
C GLN A 2 -4.51 1.75 -26.84
N MET A 3 -3.86 0.57 -26.79
CA MET A 3 -4.30 -0.56 -25.99
C MET A 3 -4.16 -0.33 -24.47
N CYS A 4 -3.08 0.30 -24.03
CA CYS A 4 -2.87 0.60 -22.61
C CYS A 4 -3.92 1.55 -22.04
N ILE A 5 -4.33 2.55 -22.81
CA ILE A 5 -5.39 3.50 -22.41
C ILE A 5 -6.76 2.82 -22.38
N ARG A 6 -7.05 1.94 -23.33
CA ARG A 6 -8.31 1.17 -23.35
C ARG A 6 -8.39 0.16 -22.21
N ASP A 7 -7.28 -0.50 -21.90
CA ASP A 7 -7.23 -1.46 -20.81
C ASP A 7 -7.33 -0.77 -19.45
N SER A 8 -6.70 0.39 -19.27
CA SER A 8 -6.86 1.20 -18.07
C SER A 8 -8.30 1.71 -17.91
N LEU A 9 -8.93 2.21 -18.96
CA LEU A 9 -10.33 2.64 -18.94
C LEU A 9 -11.29 1.46 -18.70
N TYR A 10 -10.99 0.28 -19.21
CA TYR A 10 -11.78 -0.92 -19.01
C TYR A 10 -11.65 -1.44 -17.58
N ILE A 11 -10.46 -1.37 -16.98
CA ILE A 11 -10.21 -1.71 -15.58
C ILE A 11 -10.93 -0.71 -14.67
N GLU A 12 -10.83 0.58 -14.93
CA GLU A 12 -11.54 1.62 -14.17
C GLU A 12 -13.05 1.43 -14.15
N ARG A 13 -13.65 1.04 -15.27
CA ARG A 13 -15.10 0.79 -15.36
C ARG A 13 -15.58 -0.43 -14.57
N LYS A 14 -14.68 -1.36 -14.28
CA LYS A 14 -15.02 -2.62 -13.58
C LYS A 14 -14.51 -2.68 -12.16
N MET A 15 -13.91 -1.60 -11.70
CA MET A 15 -13.29 -1.52 -10.39
C MET A 15 -14.06 -0.52 -9.54
N THR A 16 -14.34 -0.89 -8.31
CA THR A 16 -14.94 -0.01 -7.31
C THR A 16 -13.83 0.55 -6.43
N PRO A 17 -13.78 1.87 -6.17
CA PRO A 17 -12.86 2.41 -5.16
C PRO A 17 -13.02 1.69 -3.82
N LEU A 18 -11.91 1.32 -3.21
CA LEU A 18 -11.93 0.45 -2.03
C LEU A 18 -12.65 1.11 -0.84
N ASN A 19 -12.54 2.43 -0.69
CA ASN A 19 -13.25 3.16 0.34
C ASN A 19 -14.78 3.02 0.18
N LEU A 20 -15.29 3.11 -1.05
CA LEU A 20 -16.72 2.96 -1.33
C LEU A 20 -17.18 1.50 -1.13
N TYR A 21 -16.36 0.55 -1.50
CA TYR A 21 -16.64 -0.87 -1.26
C TYR A 21 -16.78 -1.17 0.23
N LEU A 22 -15.82 -0.70 1.04
CA LEU A 22 -15.81 -0.92 2.49
C LEU A 22 -16.89 -0.13 3.25
N ASP A 23 -17.48 0.88 2.62
CA ASP A 23 -18.60 1.65 3.19
C ASP A 23 -19.97 1.01 2.94
N ARG A 24 -20.05 -0.06 2.16
CA ARG A 24 -21.28 -0.78 1.88
C ARG A 24 -21.85 -1.39 3.15
N LYS A 25 -23.16 -1.23 3.35
CA LYS A 25 -23.88 -1.76 4.53
C LYS A 25 -24.19 -3.26 4.44
N ASP A 26 -24.21 -3.78 3.21
CA ASP A 26 -24.50 -5.19 2.93
C ASP A 26 -23.27 -6.09 2.97
N LEU A 27 -22.09 -5.53 3.24
CA LEU A 27 -20.84 -6.25 3.29
C LEU A 27 -20.71 -7.07 4.58
N THR A 28 -20.39 -8.35 4.43
CA THR A 28 -20.13 -9.22 5.57
C THR A 28 -18.76 -8.93 6.18
N GLU A 29 -18.57 -9.30 7.45
CA GLU A 29 -17.25 -9.17 8.12
C GLU A 29 -16.17 -9.98 7.41
N GLU A 30 -16.51 -11.17 6.91
CA GLU A 30 -15.63 -12.02 6.11
C GLU A 30 -15.14 -11.32 4.84
N GLU A 31 -16.07 -10.68 4.12
CA GLU A 31 -15.76 -9.92 2.90
C GLU A 31 -14.88 -8.70 3.20
N MET A 32 -15.15 -7.98 4.28
CA MET A 32 -14.31 -6.88 4.75
C MET A 32 -12.90 -7.35 5.09
N ARG A 33 -12.80 -8.45 5.84
CA ARG A 33 -11.52 -9.04 6.25
C ARG A 33 -10.71 -9.48 5.04
N GLN A 34 -11.34 -10.11 4.07
CA GLN A 34 -10.69 -10.53 2.83
C GLN A 34 -10.19 -9.34 2.01
N ALA A 35 -10.97 -8.26 1.91
CA ALA A 35 -10.56 -7.04 1.23
C ALA A 35 -9.38 -6.36 1.92
N ILE A 36 -9.36 -6.31 3.24
CA ILE A 36 -8.24 -5.75 4.02
C ILE A 36 -7.00 -6.62 3.91
N ASP A 37 -7.15 -7.93 3.91
CA ASP A 37 -6.03 -8.86 3.68
C ASP A 37 -5.41 -8.64 2.30
N ASP A 38 -6.23 -8.53 1.28
CA ASP A 38 -5.75 -8.29 -0.09
C ASP A 38 -5.13 -6.89 -0.25
N LEU A 39 -5.63 -5.88 0.47
CA LEU A 39 -5.01 -4.55 0.55
C LEU A 39 -3.59 -4.63 1.10
N GLY A 40 -3.41 -5.32 2.21
CA GLY A 40 -2.09 -5.52 2.81
C GLY A 40 -1.13 -6.25 1.86
N ASN A 41 -1.60 -7.29 1.20
CA ASN A 41 -0.84 -8.02 0.21
C ASN A 41 -0.46 -7.14 -0.99
N CYS A 42 -1.39 -6.31 -1.46
CA CYS A 42 -1.14 -5.36 -2.55
C CYS A 42 -0.03 -4.37 -2.19
N ILE A 43 -0.07 -3.80 -0.98
CA ILE A 43 0.96 -2.89 -0.48
C ILE A 43 2.34 -3.57 -0.46
N LYS A 44 2.41 -4.79 0.06
CA LYS A 44 3.65 -5.57 0.12
C LYS A 44 4.20 -5.90 -1.26
N GLN A 45 3.34 -6.24 -2.20
CA GLN A 45 3.74 -6.55 -3.57
C GLN A 45 4.33 -5.32 -4.29
N ILE A 46 3.69 -4.16 -4.14
CA ILE A 46 4.19 -2.90 -4.70
C ILE A 46 5.56 -2.58 -4.10
N ALA A 47 5.72 -2.71 -2.79
CA ALA A 47 6.99 -2.50 -2.11
C ALA A 47 8.08 -3.45 -2.61
N SER A 48 7.75 -4.74 -2.79
CA SER A 48 8.67 -5.75 -3.33
C SER A 48 9.09 -5.49 -4.77
N ALA A 49 8.28 -4.74 -5.51
CA ALA A 49 8.62 -4.27 -6.86
C ALA A 49 9.45 -2.97 -6.87
N ASN A 50 10.01 -2.57 -5.72
CA ASN A 50 10.79 -1.35 -5.53
C ASN A 50 9.98 -0.06 -5.72
N ILE A 51 8.68 -0.10 -5.47
CA ILE A 51 7.77 1.03 -5.57
C ILE A 51 7.21 1.37 -4.20
N PHE A 52 7.31 2.63 -3.81
CA PHE A 52 6.63 3.17 -2.64
C PHE A 52 5.45 4.03 -3.11
N PRO A 53 4.21 3.67 -2.75
CA PRO A 53 3.07 4.53 -3.02
C PRO A 53 3.12 5.70 -2.03
N GLY A 54 3.34 6.91 -2.48
CA GLY A 54 3.46 8.08 -1.62
C GLY A 54 2.26 8.29 -0.72
N ASP A 55 1.07 8.09 -1.26
CA ASP A 55 -0.20 8.13 -0.54
C ASP A 55 -0.85 6.74 -0.53
N MET A 56 -0.83 6.08 0.64
CA MET A 56 -1.42 4.75 0.83
C MET A 56 -2.86 4.78 1.34
N LEU A 57 -3.58 5.88 1.19
CA LEU A 57 -5.00 5.94 1.53
C LEU A 57 -5.79 4.89 0.73
N HIS A 58 -6.71 4.22 1.40
CA HIS A 58 -7.53 3.16 0.78
C HIS A 58 -8.38 3.64 -0.41
N LYS A 59 -8.63 4.96 -0.52
CA LYS A 59 -9.28 5.56 -1.70
C LYS A 59 -8.46 5.43 -2.99
N ASN A 60 -7.15 5.26 -2.88
CA ASN A 60 -6.21 5.13 -4.01
C ASN A 60 -6.07 3.68 -4.49
N PHE A 61 -6.80 2.78 -3.87
CA PHE A 61 -6.95 1.39 -4.26
C PHE A 61 -8.35 1.13 -4.77
N GLY A 62 -8.47 0.18 -5.67
CA GLY A 62 -9.75 -0.30 -6.16
C GLY A 62 -9.90 -1.79 -5.93
N ILE A 63 -11.14 -2.25 -5.85
CA ILE A 63 -11.46 -3.67 -5.79
C ILE A 63 -12.18 -4.08 -7.07
N THR A 64 -11.69 -5.16 -7.70
CA THR A 64 -12.30 -5.70 -8.91
C THR A 64 -13.52 -6.55 -8.58
N ARG A 65 -14.32 -6.90 -9.60
CA ARG A 65 -15.43 -7.84 -9.45
C ARG A 65 -15.01 -9.24 -8.97
N HIS A 66 -13.72 -9.57 -9.09
CA HIS A 66 -13.14 -10.82 -8.59
C HIS A 66 -12.57 -10.67 -7.17
N HIS A 67 -12.92 -9.61 -6.47
CA HIS A 67 -12.48 -9.29 -5.10
C HIS A 67 -10.95 -9.14 -4.95
N ARG A 68 -10.30 -8.61 -6.00
CA ARG A 68 -8.86 -8.29 -5.99
C ARG A 68 -8.66 -6.80 -5.77
N VAL A 69 -7.79 -6.46 -4.85
CA VAL A 69 -7.38 -5.07 -4.59
C VAL A 69 -6.23 -4.70 -5.52
N ILE A 70 -6.38 -3.57 -6.20
CA ILE A 70 -5.39 -3.03 -7.14
C ILE A 70 -5.11 -1.58 -6.77
N PHE A 71 -3.84 -1.20 -6.78
CA PHE A 71 -3.41 0.18 -6.67
C PHE A 71 -3.52 0.86 -8.03
N TYR A 72 -4.13 2.05 -8.08
CA TYR A 72 -4.35 2.76 -9.34
C TYR A 72 -3.88 4.22 -9.34
N ASP A 73 -3.54 4.78 -8.19
CA ASP A 73 -3.07 6.16 -8.08
C ASP A 73 -1.54 6.21 -8.13
N TYR A 74 -1.00 6.51 -9.30
CA TYR A 74 0.44 6.54 -9.56
C TYR A 74 1.05 7.94 -9.48
N ASP A 75 0.31 8.96 -9.06
CA ASP A 75 0.75 10.35 -9.12
C ASP A 75 1.92 10.65 -8.16
N GLU A 76 1.95 9.96 -7.03
CA GLU A 76 2.95 10.17 -5.97
C GLU A 76 3.90 8.99 -5.76
N ILE A 77 3.98 8.05 -6.70
CA ILE A 77 4.89 6.92 -6.57
C ILE A 77 6.35 7.35 -6.65
N CYS A 78 7.20 6.68 -5.90
CA CYS A 78 8.64 6.82 -5.97
C CYS A 78 9.31 5.46 -5.76
N TYR A 79 10.63 5.40 -5.94
CA TYR A 79 11.36 4.19 -5.60
C TYR A 79 11.53 4.06 -4.09
N MET A 80 11.67 2.82 -3.61
CA MET A 80 11.86 2.54 -2.18
C MET A 80 13.09 3.24 -1.60
N ASN A 81 14.17 3.34 -2.38
CA ASN A 81 15.42 3.98 -1.96
C ASN A 81 15.36 5.51 -1.90
N GLU A 82 14.32 6.11 -2.43
CA GLU A 82 14.09 7.56 -2.34
C GLU A 82 13.44 7.97 -1.01
N ARG A 83 13.07 7.00 -0.17
CA ARG A 83 12.45 7.23 1.13
C ARG A 83 13.36 6.75 2.27
N ASN A 84 13.25 7.40 3.39
CA ASN A 84 13.98 7.08 4.60
C ASN A 84 13.01 6.59 5.67
N PHE A 85 13.00 5.27 5.90
CA PHE A 85 12.11 4.66 6.89
C PHE A 85 12.73 4.76 8.28
N ARG A 86 12.05 5.45 9.17
CA ARG A 86 12.51 5.73 10.53
C ARG A 86 11.46 5.34 11.56
N LYS A 87 11.93 5.03 12.76
CA LYS A 87 11.06 4.86 13.92
C LYS A 87 10.68 6.23 14.49
N LEU A 88 9.45 6.33 14.96
CA LEU A 88 9.07 7.46 15.81
C LEU A 88 9.89 7.41 17.09
N PRO A 89 10.45 8.54 17.53
CA PRO A 89 11.14 8.58 18.81
C PRO A 89 10.13 8.30 19.93
N THR A 90 10.40 7.25 20.68
CA THR A 90 9.73 6.99 21.95
C THR A 90 10.47 7.78 23.02
N SER A 91 10.08 9.00 23.27
CA SER A 91 10.66 9.75 24.37
C SER A 91 9.59 10.11 25.38
N ASP A 92 9.86 9.75 26.62
CA ASP A 92 9.16 10.28 27.79
C ASP A 92 9.55 11.73 28.05
N ASP A 93 10.42 12.29 27.22
CA ASP A 93 10.88 13.68 27.33
C ASP A 93 10.03 14.59 26.43
N PRO A 94 9.26 15.53 27.02
CA PRO A 94 8.43 16.48 26.27
C PRO A 94 9.24 17.38 25.31
N TYR A 95 10.53 17.54 25.55
CA TYR A 95 11.42 18.37 24.73
C TYR A 95 12.07 17.62 23.57
N ALA A 96 12.00 16.30 23.54
CA ALA A 96 12.61 15.52 22.47
C ALA A 96 11.88 15.67 21.12
N MET A 97 10.63 16.10 21.14
CA MET A 97 9.87 16.40 19.91
C MET A 97 10.42 17.62 19.18
N ASP A 98 10.96 18.61 19.93
CA ASP A 98 11.52 19.83 19.34
C ASP A 98 12.88 19.60 18.65
N THR A 99 13.54 18.48 18.95
CA THR A 99 14.83 18.11 18.35
C THR A 99 14.71 17.15 17.18
N LEU A 100 13.50 16.66 16.87
CA LEU A 100 13.28 15.77 15.76
C LEU A 100 13.33 16.55 14.44
N SER A 101 14.49 16.55 13.83
CA SER A 101 14.62 17.01 12.45
C SER A 101 13.96 16.00 11.53
N VAL A 102 12.77 16.33 11.01
CA VAL A 102 12.05 15.52 10.02
C VAL A 102 12.41 16.04 8.63
N ALA A 103 13.02 15.19 7.82
CA ALA A 103 13.30 15.48 6.42
C ALA A 103 12.07 15.18 5.55
N PRO A 104 11.92 15.82 4.37
CA PRO A 104 10.78 15.56 3.48
C PRO A 104 10.64 14.11 3.04
N ASP A 105 11.74 13.36 3.02
CA ASP A 105 11.77 11.96 2.59
C ASP A 105 11.62 10.96 3.74
N ASP A 106 11.47 11.45 4.97
CA ASP A 106 11.28 10.60 6.14
C ASP A 106 9.87 10.00 6.16
N VAL A 107 9.80 8.71 6.42
CA VAL A 107 8.56 7.95 6.52
C VAL A 107 8.56 7.17 7.84
N PHE A 108 7.47 7.29 8.57
CA PHE A 108 7.27 6.62 9.86
C PHE A 108 6.18 5.54 9.73
N PRO A 109 6.56 4.27 9.52
CA PRO A 109 5.58 3.21 9.31
C PRO A 109 4.59 2.99 10.45
N GLU A 110 4.95 3.33 11.68
CA GLU A 110 4.03 3.25 12.82
C GLU A 110 2.78 4.14 12.64
N GLN A 111 2.86 5.17 11.80
CA GLN A 111 1.73 6.06 11.50
C GLN A 111 0.80 5.52 10.41
N PHE A 112 1.17 4.49 9.70
CA PHE A 112 0.37 3.96 8.58
C PHE A 112 -1.01 3.48 9.03
N GLU A 113 -1.16 2.99 10.24
CA GLU A 113 -2.46 2.61 10.77
C GLU A 113 -3.47 3.76 10.76
N HIS A 114 -3.00 5.01 10.83
CA HIS A 114 -3.86 6.19 10.83
C HIS A 114 -4.23 6.66 9.42
N PHE A 115 -3.43 6.32 8.43
CA PHE A 115 -3.57 6.82 7.06
C PHE A 115 -4.19 5.82 6.08
N ILE A 116 -3.87 4.53 6.21
CA ILE A 116 -4.30 3.52 5.22
C ILE A 116 -5.81 3.36 5.24
N VAL A 117 -6.41 3.16 6.41
CA VAL A 117 -7.86 3.04 6.58
C VAL A 117 -8.38 3.93 7.69
N GLY A 118 -9.57 4.50 7.50
CA GLY A 118 -10.13 5.47 8.45
C GLY A 118 -10.87 4.84 9.64
N LYS A 119 -11.61 3.76 9.42
CA LYS A 119 -12.49 3.16 10.43
C LYS A 119 -11.71 2.28 11.41
N ARG A 120 -12.05 2.40 12.70
CA ARG A 120 -11.35 1.69 13.78
C ARG A 120 -11.31 0.18 13.59
N HIS A 121 -12.43 -0.44 13.23
CA HIS A 121 -12.50 -1.89 13.03
C HIS A 121 -11.64 -2.36 11.84
N LEU A 122 -11.55 -1.55 10.78
CA LEU A 122 -10.69 -1.84 9.63
C LEU A 122 -9.20 -1.71 9.97
N LYS A 123 -8.85 -0.73 10.81
CA LYS A 123 -7.49 -0.59 11.35
C LYS A 123 -7.09 -1.81 12.16
N GLN A 124 -8.01 -2.30 12.99
CA GLN A 124 -7.80 -3.51 13.79
C GLN A 124 -7.56 -4.72 12.90
N MET A 125 -8.39 -4.93 11.87
CA MET A 125 -8.22 -6.01 10.91
C MET A 125 -6.86 -5.94 10.20
N LEU A 126 -6.46 -4.76 9.75
CA LEU A 126 -5.17 -4.57 9.08
C LEU A 126 -4.00 -4.90 10.02
N LYS A 127 -4.06 -4.47 11.26
CA LYS A 127 -3.05 -4.80 12.28
C LYS A 127 -2.96 -6.29 12.58
N GLU A 128 -4.09 -6.97 12.62
CA GLU A 128 -4.13 -8.42 12.87
C GLU A 128 -3.59 -9.23 11.70
N LEU A 129 -3.92 -8.83 10.47
CA LEU A 129 -3.55 -9.55 9.27
C LEU A 129 -2.14 -9.24 8.79
N HIS A 130 -1.73 -7.97 8.88
CA HIS A 130 -0.46 -7.47 8.37
C HIS A 130 0.24 -6.54 9.36
N PRO A 131 0.62 -7.02 10.55
CA PRO A 131 1.26 -6.19 11.57
C PRO A 131 2.61 -5.62 11.13
N GLU A 132 3.31 -6.30 10.23
CA GLU A 132 4.63 -5.91 9.71
C GLU A 132 4.60 -4.60 8.92
N ILE A 133 3.48 -4.25 8.28
CA ILE A 133 3.33 -2.99 7.53
C ILE A 133 3.51 -1.77 8.44
N MET A 134 3.20 -1.92 9.73
CA MET A 134 3.34 -0.86 10.73
C MET A 134 4.72 -0.82 11.39
N THR A 135 5.65 -1.65 10.94
CA THR A 135 7.00 -1.72 11.50
C THR A 135 8.03 -1.13 10.58
N CYS A 136 8.94 -0.34 11.14
CA CYS A 136 10.06 0.24 10.38
C CYS A 136 10.98 -0.85 9.83
N GLU A 137 11.20 -1.91 10.58
CA GLU A 137 12.08 -3.01 10.24
C GLU A 137 11.66 -3.71 8.94
N TYR A 138 10.38 -3.92 8.74
CA TYR A 138 9.84 -4.50 7.51
C TYR A 138 10.21 -3.66 6.28
N TRP A 139 9.94 -2.36 6.33
CA TRP A 139 10.20 -1.46 5.21
C TRP A 139 11.69 -1.31 4.92
N GLN A 140 12.51 -1.23 5.95
CA GLN A 140 13.97 -1.23 5.80
C GLN A 140 14.49 -2.53 5.20
N GLN A 141 13.91 -3.67 5.56
CA GLN A 141 14.29 -4.96 4.98
C GLN A 141 13.93 -5.03 3.49
N VAL A 142 12.71 -4.62 3.13
CA VAL A 142 12.28 -4.55 1.73
C VAL A 142 13.19 -3.61 0.93
N GLN A 143 13.55 -2.47 1.50
CA GLN A 143 14.46 -1.52 0.89
C GLN A 143 15.84 -2.12 0.63
N ARG A 144 16.39 -2.89 1.57
CA ARG A 144 17.65 -3.62 1.38
C ARG A 144 17.55 -4.68 0.28
N ASP A 145 16.47 -5.45 0.29
CA ASP A 145 16.26 -6.54 -0.67
C ASP A 145 16.11 -6.00 -2.11
N THR A 146 15.33 -4.93 -2.28
CA THR A 146 15.16 -4.28 -3.58
C THR A 146 16.44 -3.62 -4.07
N SER A 147 17.27 -3.09 -3.17
CA SER A 147 18.58 -2.50 -3.52
C SER A 147 19.59 -3.53 -3.98
N LYS A 148 19.46 -4.79 -3.56
CA LYS A 148 20.33 -5.91 -3.98
C LYS A 148 19.91 -6.54 -5.30
N GLY A 149 18.79 -6.09 -5.90
CA GLY A 149 18.23 -6.69 -7.11
C GLY A 149 17.39 -7.94 -6.89
N ASP A 150 17.17 -8.36 -5.65
CA ASP A 150 16.24 -9.43 -5.28
C ASP A 150 14.79 -8.93 -5.35
N ILE A 151 14.37 -8.60 -6.55
CA ILE A 151 12.97 -8.25 -6.80
C ILE A 151 12.20 -9.55 -6.96
N SER A 152 11.66 -10.06 -5.86
CA SER A 152 10.72 -11.16 -5.90
C SER A 152 9.37 -10.66 -6.42
N VAL A 153 9.22 -10.55 -7.71
CA VAL A 153 7.94 -10.24 -8.32
C VAL A 153 7.09 -11.50 -8.33
N SER A 154 6.17 -11.60 -7.39
CA SER A 154 5.08 -12.56 -7.51
C SER A 154 4.13 -12.06 -8.60
N TYR A 155 4.29 -12.59 -9.81
CA TYR A 155 3.50 -12.21 -10.99
C TYR A 155 2.01 -12.49 -10.89
N THR A 156 1.53 -13.08 -9.81
CA THR A 156 0.13 -13.49 -9.67
C THR A 156 -0.85 -12.33 -9.51
N HIS A 157 -0.40 -11.08 -9.27
CA HIS A 157 -1.29 -9.96 -8.98
C HIS A 157 -0.98 -8.66 -9.71
N LEU A 158 0.21 -8.49 -10.26
CA LEU A 158 0.53 -7.45 -11.20
C LEU A 158 0.30 -8.00 -12.60
N THR A 159 -0.93 -7.96 -13.06
CA THR A 159 -1.16 -7.94 -14.49
C THR A 159 -0.76 -6.56 -15.01
N LEU A 160 0.52 -6.25 -14.93
CA LEU A 160 1.10 -5.40 -15.94
C LEU A 160 0.79 -6.10 -17.26
N PRO A 161 0.17 -5.40 -18.24
CA PRO A 161 0.00 -6.00 -19.53
C PRO A 161 1.39 -6.44 -19.99
N THR A 162 1.61 -7.73 -19.98
CA THR A 162 2.77 -8.31 -20.63
C THR A 162 2.75 -7.75 -22.02
N ARG A 163 3.73 -6.93 -22.35
CA ARG A 163 4.02 -6.64 -23.74
C ARG A 163 4.09 -7.99 -24.42
N SER A 164 3.00 -8.36 -25.09
CA SER A 164 3.14 -9.32 -26.17
C SER A 164 4.02 -8.63 -27.18
N SER A 165 5.29 -8.90 -27.09
CA SER A 165 6.23 -8.58 -28.12
C SER A 165 5.83 -9.37 -29.35
N VAL A 166 5.21 -8.74 -30.26
CA VAL A 166 5.22 -9.12 -31.65
C VAL A 166 5.98 -8.08 -32.39
#